data_d9783bb150d1133989f8d82b2519bc2b
#
_entry.id   d9783bb150d1133989f8d82b2519bc2b
#
_cell.length_a   1.000
_cell.length_b   1.000
_cell.length_c   1.000
_cell.angle_alpha   90.00
_cell.angle_beta   90.00
_cell.angle_gamma   90.00
#
_symmetry.space_group_name_H-M   'P 1'
#
loop_
_entity.id
_entity.type
_entity.pdbx_description
1 polymer ?
#
loop_
_entity_poly.entity_id
_entity_poly.type
_entity_poly.pdbx_seq_one_letter_code
_entity_poly.pdbx_strand_id
1 'polypeptide(L)'
;MGLKDYKFVWFTEGGWTGKVSLDNPNMRNDVSTKYVLGAEHYPIFQIPEVVKHFGKDHFDFAIVTLPKLNIDQLAHIDLVNELRKISKKVISMQEGPHWYFQDYRMEQQIWWYNTLTEFDMLFAHNKKDVEYYKGLTNKPVYKMPTLMLAERLEVIPRNEWGDAIIIGGNMVRWYGGFDSYIVAQEFDMPISAPSMGRKIDREDEMDITHLPYMTWVEWMNNLSQYHVGVHMMPTHAAGTFTLNCAFHGIPCIGYKGLDTQEELHPHLSVNDGDIEQAKYLARQLAVDSEFYQECSSTCRELYEKSLSTEKNFIPYITKIFEGLL
;
A
#
# COMPACT_ATOMS: atom_id res chain seq x y z
N MET A 1 4.68 -27.18 5.45
CA MET A 1 4.33 -26.35 6.65
C MET A 1 3.47 -25.21 6.18
N GLY A 2 2.53 -24.73 6.95
CA GLY A 2 1.71 -23.57 6.59
C GLY A 2 2.16 -22.31 7.34
N LEU A 3 1.72 -21.13 6.93
CA LEU A 3 2.07 -19.86 7.60
C LEU A 3 1.86 -19.87 9.11
N LYS A 4 0.85 -20.60 9.59
CA LYS A 4 0.51 -20.72 11.02
C LYS A 4 1.54 -21.49 11.85
N ASP A 5 2.42 -22.23 11.20
CA ASP A 5 3.48 -23.00 11.86
C ASP A 5 4.69 -22.13 12.20
N TYR A 6 4.76 -20.92 11.62
CA TYR A 6 5.84 -19.98 11.85
C TYR A 6 5.46 -18.89 12.86
N LYS A 7 6.47 -18.42 13.60
CA LYS A 7 6.35 -17.29 14.52
C LYS A 7 6.98 -16.04 13.91
N PHE A 8 6.18 -14.99 13.79
CA PHE A 8 6.59 -13.71 13.24
C PHE A 8 6.62 -12.61 14.31
N VAL A 9 7.62 -11.76 14.24
CA VAL A 9 7.62 -10.47 14.92
C VAL A 9 7.80 -9.37 13.87
N TRP A 10 7.11 -8.23 14.04
CA TRP A 10 7.17 -7.11 13.11
C TRP A 10 7.43 -5.80 13.84
N PHE A 11 8.42 -5.05 13.37
CA PHE A 11 8.81 -3.76 13.92
C PHE A 11 8.52 -2.64 12.92
N THR A 12 7.85 -1.57 13.37
CA THR A 12 7.60 -0.36 12.57
C THR A 12 7.84 0.91 13.40
N GLU A 13 7.86 2.07 12.74
CA GLU A 13 8.15 3.36 13.40
C GLU A 13 7.17 3.71 14.52
N GLY A 14 5.94 3.27 14.44
CA GLY A 14 4.93 3.57 15.44
C GLY A 14 3.92 2.47 15.60
N GLY A 15 2.87 2.76 16.35
CA GLY A 15 1.71 1.89 16.46
C GLY A 15 1.56 1.25 17.84
N TRP A 16 0.97 0.08 17.85
CA TRP A 16 0.62 -0.69 19.05
C TRP A 16 1.65 -1.80 19.32
N THR A 17 1.49 -2.43 20.46
CA THR A 17 2.25 -3.62 20.85
C THR A 17 1.35 -4.85 20.86
N GLY A 18 1.86 -6.00 20.38
CA GLY A 18 1.15 -7.28 20.39
C GLY A 18 0.53 -7.66 19.04
N LYS A 19 -0.38 -8.63 19.06
CA LYS A 19 -1.04 -9.16 17.85
C LYS A 19 -2.17 -8.26 17.37
N VAL A 20 -2.38 -8.22 16.05
CA VAL A 20 -3.53 -7.54 15.45
C VAL A 20 -4.80 -8.34 15.69
N SER A 21 -5.89 -7.67 16.13
CA SER A 21 -7.25 -8.20 16.15
C SER A 21 -8.04 -7.75 14.92
N LEU A 22 -9.04 -8.53 14.50
CA LEU A 22 -10.01 -8.12 13.47
C LEU A 22 -10.86 -6.91 13.90
N ASP A 23 -10.99 -6.68 15.21
CA ASP A 23 -11.67 -5.49 15.75
C ASP A 23 -10.89 -4.19 15.54
N ASN A 24 -9.67 -4.27 15.00
CA ASN A 24 -8.89 -3.07 14.71
C ASN A 24 -9.60 -2.24 13.62
N PRO A 25 -10.00 -1.00 13.92
CA PRO A 25 -10.75 -0.18 12.96
C PRO A 25 -9.93 0.20 11.71
N ASN A 26 -8.61 0.07 11.78
CA ASN A 26 -7.68 0.42 10.70
C ASN A 26 -7.06 -0.81 10.03
N MET A 27 -7.86 -1.79 9.65
CA MET A 27 -7.42 -3.01 8.93
C MET A 27 -7.00 -2.74 7.47
N ARG A 28 -6.15 -1.75 7.27
CA ARG A 28 -5.53 -1.44 5.97
C ARG A 28 -4.30 -2.35 5.73
N ASN A 29 -3.73 -2.28 4.55
CA ASN A 29 -2.72 -3.18 3.96
C ASN A 29 -1.70 -3.82 4.89
N ASP A 30 -0.92 -3.00 5.58
CA ASP A 30 0.16 -3.47 6.48
C ASP A 30 -0.40 -4.16 7.72
N VAL A 31 -1.52 -3.67 8.22
CA VAL A 31 -2.24 -4.26 9.37
C VAL A 31 -2.84 -5.61 8.98
N SER A 32 -3.46 -5.70 7.79
CA SER A 32 -4.00 -6.95 7.25
C SER A 32 -2.92 -8.02 7.08
N THR A 33 -1.75 -7.64 6.57
CA THR A 33 -0.62 -8.57 6.43
C THR A 33 -0.13 -9.07 7.78
N LYS A 34 0.05 -8.19 8.77
CA LYS A 34 0.44 -8.58 10.15
C LYS A 34 -0.57 -9.54 10.77
N TYR A 35 -1.87 -9.28 10.56
CA TYR A 35 -2.94 -10.16 11.03
C TYR A 35 -2.83 -11.58 10.44
N VAL A 36 -2.71 -11.69 9.12
CA VAL A 36 -2.63 -13.00 8.43
C VAL A 36 -1.38 -13.78 8.81
N LEU A 37 -0.25 -13.09 9.02
CA LEU A 37 0.98 -13.70 9.51
C LEU A 37 0.90 -14.07 11.02
N GLY A 38 -0.09 -13.58 11.76
CA GLY A 38 -0.16 -13.72 13.21
C GLY A 38 1.02 -13.06 13.93
N ALA A 39 1.59 -12.02 13.29
CA ALA A 39 2.80 -11.36 13.76
C ALA A 39 2.58 -10.60 15.08
N GLU A 40 3.53 -10.73 16.00
CA GLU A 40 3.64 -9.82 17.13
C GLU A 40 4.26 -8.51 16.68
N HIS A 41 3.59 -7.40 16.93
CA HIS A 41 4.02 -6.07 16.51
C HIS A 41 4.61 -5.27 17.67
N TYR A 42 5.71 -4.58 17.40
CA TYR A 42 6.37 -3.66 18.33
C TYR A 42 6.87 -2.39 17.61
N PRO A 43 6.91 -1.23 18.30
CA PRO A 43 7.61 -0.06 17.82
C PRO A 43 9.10 -0.37 17.61
N ILE A 44 9.66 0.08 16.48
CA ILE A 44 11.05 -0.21 16.09
C ILE A 44 12.08 0.29 17.12
N PHE A 45 11.79 1.39 17.81
CA PHE A 45 12.66 1.96 18.83
C PHE A 45 12.68 1.16 20.14
N GLN A 46 11.81 0.15 20.28
CA GLN A 46 11.76 -0.76 21.42
C GLN A 46 12.55 -2.06 21.19
N ILE A 47 13.24 -2.20 20.07
CA ILE A 47 14.03 -3.41 19.77
C ILE A 47 14.95 -3.83 20.93
N PRO A 48 15.74 -2.94 21.55
CA PRO A 48 16.62 -3.33 22.64
C PRO A 48 15.87 -3.91 23.86
N GLU A 49 14.67 -3.42 24.16
CA GLU A 49 13.83 -3.91 25.25
C GLU A 49 13.19 -5.24 24.89
N VAL A 50 12.65 -5.35 23.67
CA VAL A 50 11.99 -6.56 23.15
C VAL A 50 12.99 -7.73 23.12
N VAL A 51 14.22 -7.48 22.62
CA VAL A 51 15.26 -8.51 22.56
C VAL A 51 15.63 -9.08 23.93
N LYS A 52 15.51 -8.31 25.00
CA LYS A 52 15.74 -8.80 26.37
C LYS A 52 14.68 -9.76 26.88
N HIS A 53 13.48 -9.71 26.32
CA HIS A 53 12.36 -10.54 26.76
C HIS A 53 12.32 -11.92 26.14
N PHE A 54 12.89 -12.05 24.92
CA PHE A 54 12.79 -13.29 24.15
C PHE A 54 14.12 -14.04 24.12
N GLY A 55 14.06 -15.36 24.16
CA GLY A 55 15.22 -16.22 24.00
C GLY A 55 15.66 -16.35 22.53
N LYS A 56 16.81 -16.96 22.36
CA LYS A 56 17.38 -17.24 21.04
C LYS A 56 16.39 -18.05 20.19
N ASP A 57 16.25 -17.65 18.91
CA ASP A 57 15.39 -18.29 17.91
C ASP A 57 13.91 -18.41 18.33
N HIS A 58 13.43 -17.50 19.20
CA HIS A 58 12.03 -17.47 19.63
C HIS A 58 11.07 -17.26 18.46
N PHE A 59 11.49 -16.43 17.49
CA PHE A 59 10.77 -16.20 16.25
C PHE A 59 11.46 -16.89 15.07
N ASP A 60 10.70 -17.33 14.08
CA ASP A 60 11.27 -17.80 12.84
C ASP A 60 11.69 -16.60 11.96
N PHE A 61 10.87 -15.55 11.98
CA PHE A 61 11.08 -14.35 11.16
C PHE A 61 10.89 -13.07 11.98
N ALA A 62 11.85 -12.15 11.90
CA ALA A 62 11.69 -10.77 12.30
C ALA A 62 11.59 -9.89 11.05
N ILE A 63 10.51 -9.14 10.92
CA ILE A 63 10.28 -8.21 9.79
C ILE A 63 10.42 -6.79 10.32
N VAL A 64 11.18 -5.98 9.61
CA VAL A 64 11.44 -4.58 10.00
C VAL A 64 11.01 -3.66 8.87
N THR A 65 10.07 -2.77 9.15
CA THR A 65 9.79 -1.63 8.29
C THR A 65 10.70 -0.49 8.70
N LEU A 66 11.72 -0.19 7.89
CA LEU A 66 12.62 0.92 8.18
C LEU A 66 11.85 2.26 8.12
N PRO A 67 12.02 3.12 9.13
CA PRO A 67 11.28 4.38 9.20
C PRO A 67 11.73 5.34 8.12
N LYS A 68 10.80 6.14 7.62
CA LYS A 68 11.08 7.26 6.70
C LYS A 68 11.57 8.51 7.45
N LEU A 69 11.24 8.60 8.72
CA LEU A 69 11.65 9.69 9.60
C LEU A 69 12.46 9.11 10.77
N ASN A 70 13.20 9.97 11.46
CA ASN A 70 13.91 9.59 12.69
C ASN A 70 14.95 8.44 12.52
N ILE A 71 15.46 8.25 11.29
CA ILE A 71 16.45 7.20 11.00
C ILE A 71 17.71 7.31 11.86
N ASP A 72 18.08 8.53 12.28
CA ASP A 72 19.22 8.80 13.17
C ASP A 72 19.08 8.11 14.53
N GLN A 73 17.85 7.89 15.01
CA GLN A 73 17.62 7.18 16.27
C GLN A 73 17.97 5.70 16.18
N LEU A 74 18.04 5.14 14.98
CA LEU A 74 18.44 3.75 14.73
C LEU A 74 19.94 3.59 14.43
N ALA A 75 20.63 4.67 14.07
CA ALA A 75 22.03 4.61 13.67
C ALA A 75 22.99 4.13 14.77
N HIS A 76 22.54 4.11 16.02
CA HIS A 76 23.29 3.62 17.17
C HIS A 76 23.02 2.16 17.51
N ILE A 77 22.08 1.51 16.79
CA ILE A 77 21.67 0.13 17.01
C ILE A 77 22.19 -0.71 15.84
N ASP A 78 22.93 -1.76 16.15
CA ASP A 78 23.23 -2.83 15.21
C ASP A 78 21.95 -3.66 14.99
N LEU A 79 21.02 -3.09 14.20
CA LEU A 79 19.62 -3.50 14.07
C LEU A 79 19.48 -4.98 13.74
N VAL A 80 20.22 -5.42 12.73
CA VAL A 80 20.09 -6.79 12.21
C VAL A 80 20.66 -7.80 13.20
N ASN A 81 21.83 -7.52 13.78
CA ASN A 81 22.44 -8.41 14.76
C ASN A 81 21.67 -8.46 16.09
N GLU A 82 21.05 -7.34 16.52
CA GLU A 82 20.14 -7.39 17.67
C GLU A 82 18.96 -8.33 17.42
N LEU A 83 18.32 -8.24 16.26
CA LEU A 83 17.19 -9.09 15.92
C LEU A 83 17.55 -10.57 15.70
N ARG A 84 18.77 -10.86 15.26
CA ARG A 84 19.31 -12.23 15.18
C ARG A 84 19.47 -12.92 16.52
N LYS A 85 19.43 -12.18 17.63
CA LYS A 85 19.41 -12.79 18.98
C LYS A 85 18.10 -13.49 19.29
N ILE A 86 16.99 -13.09 18.65
CA ILE A 86 15.64 -13.61 18.93
C ILE A 86 14.96 -14.26 17.71
N SER A 87 15.53 -14.15 16.53
CA SER A 87 14.92 -14.67 15.28
C SER A 87 15.94 -15.42 14.42
N LYS A 88 15.45 -16.43 13.68
CA LYS A 88 16.28 -17.21 12.73
C LYS A 88 16.62 -16.40 11.47
N LYS A 89 15.67 -15.58 10.99
CA LYS A 89 15.81 -14.74 9.79
C LYS A 89 15.33 -13.32 10.08
N VAL A 90 16.03 -12.35 9.52
CA VAL A 90 15.72 -10.92 9.64
C VAL A 90 15.44 -10.36 8.26
N ILE A 91 14.27 -9.75 8.08
CA ILE A 91 13.73 -9.33 6.79
C ILE A 91 13.45 -7.83 6.85
N SER A 92 13.87 -7.11 5.82
CA SER A 92 13.48 -5.71 5.65
C SER A 92 12.19 -5.61 4.85
N MET A 93 11.28 -4.74 5.30
CA MET A 93 10.14 -4.27 4.52
C MET A 93 10.36 -2.80 4.17
N GLN A 94 10.50 -2.50 2.87
CA GLN A 94 10.67 -1.14 2.41
C GLN A 94 9.32 -0.52 2.06
N GLU A 95 8.95 0.51 2.80
CA GLU A 95 7.70 1.24 2.61
C GLU A 95 7.94 2.55 1.87
N GLY A 96 7.14 2.79 0.84
CA GLY A 96 7.25 3.96 -0.05
C GLY A 96 8.30 3.79 -1.15
N PRO A 97 8.39 4.75 -2.07
CA PRO A 97 9.28 4.68 -3.21
C PRO A 97 10.75 4.80 -2.78
N HIS A 98 11.63 4.10 -3.49
CA HIS A 98 13.06 4.08 -3.17
C HIS A 98 13.71 5.49 -3.16
N TRP A 99 13.26 6.40 -4.02
CA TRP A 99 13.80 7.76 -4.07
C TRP A 99 13.58 8.55 -2.77
N TYR A 100 12.66 8.14 -1.93
CA TYR A 100 12.43 8.79 -0.63
C TYR A 100 13.68 8.75 0.25
N PHE A 101 14.42 7.65 0.20
CA PHE A 101 15.68 7.49 0.97
C PHE A 101 16.85 8.25 0.34
N GLN A 102 16.74 8.66 -0.93
CA GLN A 102 17.75 9.47 -1.62
C GLN A 102 17.73 10.94 -1.19
N ASP A 103 16.67 11.39 -0.52
CA ASP A 103 16.58 12.73 0.07
C ASP A 103 17.28 12.84 1.44
N TYR A 104 17.79 11.72 1.96
CA TYR A 104 18.53 11.71 3.22
C TYR A 104 19.93 12.33 3.08
N ARG A 105 20.49 12.80 4.22
CA ARG A 105 21.89 13.19 4.29
C ARG A 105 22.77 11.98 3.96
N MET A 106 23.99 12.23 3.46
CA MET A 106 24.87 11.16 2.97
C MET A 106 25.17 10.09 4.04
N GLU A 107 25.41 10.50 5.28
CA GLU A 107 25.65 9.55 6.39
C GLU A 107 24.45 8.65 6.67
N GLN A 108 23.22 9.17 6.51
CA GLN A 108 21.98 8.39 6.66
C GLN A 108 21.79 7.42 5.49
N GLN A 109 22.12 7.85 4.26
CA GLN A 109 22.07 6.98 3.08
C GLN A 109 23.08 5.84 3.19
N ILE A 110 24.28 6.11 3.67
CA ILE A 110 25.32 5.07 3.90
C ILE A 110 24.85 4.08 4.97
N TRP A 111 24.33 4.57 6.09
CA TRP A 111 23.79 3.70 7.14
C TRP A 111 22.65 2.84 6.61
N TRP A 112 21.70 3.44 5.90
CA TRP A 112 20.56 2.73 5.31
C TRP A 112 21.02 1.65 4.32
N TYR A 113 21.93 1.98 3.41
CA TYR A 113 22.47 1.02 2.45
C TYR A 113 23.18 -0.15 3.14
N ASN A 114 24.07 0.13 4.10
CA ASN A 114 24.78 -0.90 4.83
C ASN A 114 23.80 -1.81 5.59
N THR A 115 22.83 -1.24 6.27
CA THR A 115 21.80 -1.99 6.98
C THR A 115 20.99 -2.89 6.02
N LEU A 116 20.60 -2.38 4.84
CA LEU A 116 19.86 -3.18 3.85
C LEU A 116 20.63 -4.43 3.40
N THR A 117 21.95 -4.33 3.25
CA THR A 117 22.78 -5.45 2.78
C THR A 117 22.97 -6.55 3.83
N GLU A 118 22.66 -6.29 5.09
CA GLU A 118 22.75 -7.26 6.20
C GLU A 118 21.50 -8.14 6.35
N PHE A 119 20.34 -7.70 5.87
CA PHE A 119 19.11 -8.50 5.93
C PHE A 119 19.23 -9.80 5.14
N ASP A 120 18.48 -10.81 5.53
CA ASP A 120 18.43 -12.09 4.81
C ASP A 120 17.59 -11.98 3.53
N MET A 121 16.60 -11.07 3.50
CA MET A 121 15.69 -10.85 2.39
C MET A 121 15.06 -9.45 2.52
N LEU A 122 14.62 -8.88 1.39
CA LEU A 122 13.89 -7.61 1.35
C LEU A 122 12.51 -7.80 0.73
N PHE A 123 11.54 -7.07 1.25
CA PHE A 123 10.27 -6.80 0.59
C PHE A 123 10.15 -5.34 0.18
N ALA A 124 9.47 -5.09 -0.94
CA ALA A 124 9.02 -3.77 -1.37
C ALA A 124 7.58 -3.85 -1.88
N HIS A 125 6.85 -2.73 -1.87
CA HIS A 125 5.43 -2.71 -2.19
C HIS A 125 5.09 -2.73 -3.69
N ASN A 126 6.05 -2.43 -4.55
CA ASN A 126 5.82 -2.34 -5.99
C ASN A 126 6.99 -2.92 -6.79
N LYS A 127 6.73 -3.24 -8.07
CA LYS A 127 7.71 -3.87 -8.96
C LYS A 127 8.94 -3.01 -9.19
N LYS A 128 8.76 -1.69 -9.35
CA LYS A 128 9.86 -0.76 -9.62
C LYS A 128 10.84 -0.69 -8.47
N ASP A 129 10.35 -0.67 -7.23
CA ASP A 129 11.20 -0.71 -6.05
C ASP A 129 11.85 -2.08 -5.86
N VAL A 130 11.16 -3.18 -6.17
CA VAL A 130 11.76 -4.52 -6.17
C VAL A 130 12.98 -4.56 -7.11
N GLU A 131 12.86 -4.01 -8.33
CA GLU A 131 13.97 -3.96 -9.28
C GLU A 131 15.11 -3.07 -8.79
N TYR A 132 14.79 -1.92 -8.21
CA TYR A 132 15.78 -1.04 -7.62
C TYR A 132 16.58 -1.73 -6.52
N TYR A 133 15.91 -2.36 -5.56
CA TYR A 133 16.58 -3.05 -4.44
C TYR A 133 17.38 -4.28 -4.89
N LYS A 134 16.96 -4.98 -5.94
CA LYS A 134 17.77 -6.04 -6.57
C LYS A 134 19.11 -5.50 -7.10
N GLY A 135 19.16 -4.24 -7.51
CA GLY A 135 20.40 -3.58 -7.93
C GLY A 135 21.32 -3.17 -6.77
N LEU A 136 20.77 -3.03 -5.57
CA LEU A 136 21.54 -2.62 -4.39
C LEU A 136 22.11 -3.78 -3.57
N THR A 137 21.51 -4.95 -3.62
CA THR A 137 21.89 -6.09 -2.78
C THR A 137 21.87 -7.40 -3.56
N ASN A 138 22.68 -8.37 -3.13
CA ASN A 138 22.64 -9.75 -3.64
C ASN A 138 21.63 -10.64 -2.91
N LYS A 139 20.83 -10.07 -2.01
CA LYS A 139 19.82 -10.79 -1.25
C LYS A 139 18.53 -10.97 -2.08
N PRO A 140 17.71 -11.98 -1.77
CA PRO A 140 16.39 -12.09 -2.40
C PRO A 140 15.55 -10.85 -2.14
N VAL A 141 14.90 -10.34 -3.18
CA VAL A 141 13.97 -9.21 -3.10
C VAL A 141 12.64 -9.59 -3.73
N TYR A 142 11.55 -9.46 -2.99
CA TYR A 142 10.21 -9.82 -3.43
C TYR A 142 9.22 -8.67 -3.26
N LYS A 143 8.16 -8.69 -4.05
CA LYS A 143 7.02 -7.80 -3.85
C LYS A 143 6.19 -8.27 -2.63
N MET A 144 5.88 -7.35 -1.73
CA MET A 144 4.83 -7.54 -0.73
C MET A 144 3.52 -6.98 -1.29
N PRO A 145 2.58 -7.83 -1.71
CA PRO A 145 1.31 -7.35 -2.24
C PRO A 145 0.51 -6.60 -1.18
N THR A 146 -0.30 -5.67 -1.63
CA THR A 146 -1.30 -5.03 -0.79
C THR A 146 -2.42 -6.01 -0.50
N LEU A 147 -2.56 -6.44 0.75
CA LEU A 147 -3.59 -7.39 1.16
C LEU A 147 -4.86 -6.68 1.63
N MET A 148 -6.01 -7.14 1.16
CA MET A 148 -7.32 -6.74 1.66
C MET A 148 -8.05 -7.93 2.31
N LEU A 149 -8.62 -7.71 3.49
CA LEU A 149 -9.43 -8.70 4.21
C LEU A 149 -10.93 -8.37 4.13
N ALA A 150 -11.38 -7.89 2.97
CA ALA A 150 -12.75 -7.41 2.78
C ALA A 150 -13.81 -8.44 3.18
N GLU A 151 -13.63 -9.70 2.81
CA GLU A 151 -14.55 -10.80 3.15
C GLU A 151 -14.64 -11.04 4.67
N ARG A 152 -13.48 -10.97 5.38
CA ARG A 152 -13.45 -11.17 6.84
C ARG A 152 -14.07 -10.01 7.60
N LEU A 153 -14.08 -8.83 7.02
CA LEU A 153 -14.58 -7.59 7.60
C LEU A 153 -16.00 -7.26 7.11
N GLU A 154 -16.62 -8.22 6.42
CA GLU A 154 -18.00 -8.11 5.92
C GLU A 154 -18.22 -6.89 5.02
N VAL A 155 -17.17 -6.44 4.32
CA VAL A 155 -17.29 -5.37 3.32
C VAL A 155 -17.91 -5.96 2.06
N ILE A 156 -19.03 -5.38 1.63
CA ILE A 156 -19.79 -5.86 0.48
C ILE A 156 -19.44 -5.03 -0.76
N PRO A 157 -19.11 -5.66 -1.91
CA PRO A 157 -18.97 -4.94 -3.16
C PRO A 157 -20.25 -4.19 -3.52
N ARG A 158 -20.12 -3.05 -4.20
CA ARG A 158 -21.30 -2.33 -4.69
C ARG A 158 -22.11 -3.19 -5.67
N ASN A 159 -23.40 -2.98 -5.70
CA ASN A 159 -24.36 -3.62 -6.63
C ASN A 159 -25.03 -2.62 -7.58
N GLU A 160 -24.82 -1.32 -7.37
CA GLU A 160 -25.39 -0.23 -8.16
C GLU A 160 -24.31 0.78 -8.53
N TRP A 161 -24.54 1.52 -9.62
CA TRP A 161 -23.61 2.59 -10.02
C TRP A 161 -23.85 3.82 -9.15
N GLY A 162 -22.73 4.46 -8.77
CA GLY A 162 -22.82 5.71 -8.03
C GLY A 162 -23.12 6.92 -8.90
N ASP A 163 -23.26 8.07 -8.28
CA ASP A 163 -23.61 9.35 -8.90
C ASP A 163 -22.58 10.47 -8.64
N ALA A 164 -21.42 10.13 -8.13
CA ALA A 164 -20.34 11.08 -7.81
C ALA A 164 -18.97 10.52 -8.22
N ILE A 165 -18.01 11.39 -8.36
CA ILE A 165 -16.59 11.07 -8.63
C ILE A 165 -15.80 11.14 -7.33
N ILE A 166 -14.92 10.19 -7.15
CA ILE A 166 -13.96 10.20 -6.04
C ILE A 166 -12.53 10.37 -6.56
N ILE A 167 -11.80 11.37 -6.09
CA ILE A 167 -10.39 11.50 -6.41
C ILE A 167 -9.52 10.86 -5.32
N GLY A 168 -8.47 10.16 -5.74
CA GLY A 168 -7.52 9.52 -4.83
C GLY A 168 -6.50 10.51 -4.27
N GLY A 169 -6.12 10.30 -2.99
CA GLY A 169 -5.10 11.10 -2.34
C GLY A 169 -5.54 12.53 -2.00
N ASN A 170 -4.56 13.39 -1.74
CA ASN A 170 -4.76 14.81 -1.47
C ASN A 170 -4.02 15.67 -2.49
N MET A 171 -4.13 17.00 -2.39
CA MET A 171 -3.60 17.96 -3.35
C MET A 171 -2.07 18.12 -3.31
N VAL A 172 -1.35 17.44 -2.43
CA VAL A 172 0.12 17.52 -2.44
C VAL A 172 0.70 16.84 -3.69
N ARG A 173 1.81 17.37 -4.18
CA ARG A 173 2.44 17.01 -5.46
C ARG A 173 2.55 15.50 -5.70
N TRP A 174 3.03 14.74 -4.72
CA TRP A 174 3.29 13.31 -4.88
C TRP A 174 2.06 12.41 -4.88
N TYR A 175 0.88 12.94 -4.52
CA TYR A 175 -0.40 12.23 -4.65
C TYR A 175 -1.18 12.60 -5.90
N GLY A 176 -0.80 13.65 -6.63
CA GLY A 176 -1.42 14.04 -7.90
C GLY A 176 -2.88 14.48 -7.76
N GLY A 177 -3.26 15.04 -6.61
CA GLY A 177 -4.66 15.43 -6.36
C GLY A 177 -5.15 16.51 -7.31
N PHE A 178 -4.30 17.50 -7.67
CA PHE A 178 -4.66 18.53 -8.63
C PHE A 178 -4.93 17.96 -10.02
N ASP A 179 -4.06 17.08 -10.53
CA ASP A 179 -4.26 16.41 -11.82
C ASP A 179 -5.52 15.54 -11.79
N SER A 180 -5.76 14.86 -10.67
CA SER A 180 -6.98 14.07 -10.45
C SER A 180 -8.23 14.94 -10.52
N TYR A 181 -8.20 16.12 -9.90
CA TYR A 181 -9.30 17.09 -9.96
C TYR A 181 -9.56 17.58 -11.39
N ILE A 182 -8.50 17.96 -12.12
CA ILE A 182 -8.61 18.42 -13.51
C ILE A 182 -9.25 17.35 -14.41
N VAL A 183 -8.89 16.08 -14.24
CA VAL A 183 -9.48 14.97 -15.01
C VAL A 183 -10.92 14.70 -14.54
N ALA A 184 -11.20 14.77 -13.25
CA ALA A 184 -12.54 14.55 -12.70
C ALA A 184 -13.57 15.58 -13.20
N GLN A 185 -13.15 16.79 -13.54
CA GLN A 185 -14.02 17.83 -14.10
C GLN A 185 -14.60 17.50 -15.50
N GLU A 186 -14.09 16.46 -16.19
CA GLU A 186 -14.69 16.00 -17.45
C GLU A 186 -16.03 15.25 -17.23
N PHE A 187 -16.35 14.92 -15.97
CA PHE A 187 -17.66 14.38 -15.60
C PHE A 187 -18.54 15.50 -15.06
N ASP A 188 -19.79 15.55 -15.49
CA ASP A 188 -20.79 16.47 -14.92
C ASP A 188 -21.41 15.88 -13.65
N MET A 189 -20.55 15.63 -12.64
CA MET A 189 -20.88 14.97 -11.38
C MET A 189 -20.17 15.63 -10.20
N PRO A 190 -20.76 15.57 -8.98
CA PRO A 190 -20.07 16.02 -7.77
C PRO A 190 -18.74 15.30 -7.55
N ILE A 191 -17.71 16.06 -7.13
CA ILE A 191 -16.38 15.53 -6.87
C ILE A 191 -16.14 15.48 -5.36
N SER A 192 -15.68 14.35 -4.86
CA SER A 192 -15.29 14.16 -3.46
C SER A 192 -13.81 13.77 -3.35
N ALA A 193 -13.19 14.11 -2.23
CA ALA A 193 -11.83 13.71 -1.86
C ALA A 193 -11.77 13.12 -0.45
N PRO A 194 -11.01 12.05 -0.19
CA PRO A 194 -10.84 11.51 1.14
C PRO A 194 -10.05 12.47 2.03
N SER A 195 -10.35 12.48 3.33
CA SER A 195 -9.55 13.23 4.30
C SER A 195 -8.23 12.50 4.53
N MET A 196 -7.12 13.13 4.10
CA MET A 196 -5.75 12.62 4.31
C MET A 196 -5.01 13.40 5.42
N GLY A 197 -5.73 14.24 6.18
CA GLY A 197 -5.14 15.07 7.24
C GLY A 197 -4.15 16.14 6.74
N ARG A 198 -4.09 16.37 5.42
CA ARG A 198 -3.22 17.38 4.79
C ARG A 198 -4.02 18.16 3.78
N LYS A 199 -3.95 19.48 3.86
CA LYS A 199 -4.49 20.39 2.87
C LYS A 199 -3.38 21.32 2.38
N ILE A 200 -3.47 21.74 1.12
CA ILE A 200 -2.66 22.84 0.59
C ILE A 200 -3.42 24.16 0.78
N ASP A 201 -2.69 25.27 0.65
CA ASP A 201 -3.29 26.61 0.69
C ASP A 201 -4.34 26.73 -0.42
N ARG A 202 -5.46 27.37 -0.10
CA ARG A 202 -6.60 27.62 -0.99
C ARG A 202 -7.32 26.39 -1.55
N GLU A 203 -7.06 25.19 -1.02
CA GLU A 203 -7.76 23.97 -1.44
C GLU A 203 -9.28 24.06 -1.20
N ASP A 204 -9.70 24.81 -0.20
CA ASP A 204 -11.12 25.06 0.11
C ASP A 204 -11.85 25.93 -0.95
N GLU A 205 -11.12 26.55 -1.89
CA GLU A 205 -11.70 27.27 -3.04
C GLU A 205 -12.04 26.36 -4.22
N MET A 206 -11.61 25.09 -4.18
CA MET A 206 -11.94 24.11 -5.22
C MET A 206 -13.35 23.56 -4.97
N ASP A 207 -14.06 23.27 -6.06
CA ASP A 207 -15.38 22.62 -5.97
C ASP A 207 -15.25 21.12 -5.69
N ILE A 208 -14.88 20.81 -4.45
CA ILE A 208 -14.63 19.46 -3.94
C ILE A 208 -15.27 19.29 -2.57
N THR A 209 -16.00 18.19 -2.39
CA THR A 209 -16.46 17.77 -1.06
C THR A 209 -15.34 17.01 -0.35
N HIS A 210 -14.76 17.61 0.70
CA HIS A 210 -13.78 16.93 1.55
C HIS A 210 -14.49 16.00 2.53
N LEU A 211 -14.24 14.69 2.40
CA LEU A 211 -14.82 13.69 3.29
C LEU A 211 -14.17 13.74 4.67
N PRO A 212 -14.90 13.41 5.75
CA PRO A 212 -14.31 13.26 7.08
C PRO A 212 -13.34 12.08 7.10
N TYR A 213 -12.49 12.03 8.15
CA TYR A 213 -11.71 10.81 8.41
C TYR A 213 -12.64 9.62 8.65
N MET A 214 -12.31 8.51 8.04
CA MET A 214 -13.05 7.25 8.16
C MET A 214 -12.07 6.12 8.52
N THR A 215 -12.55 5.17 9.32
CA THR A 215 -11.87 3.88 9.45
C THR A 215 -11.85 3.15 8.11
N TRP A 216 -11.04 2.11 7.96
CA TRP A 216 -10.95 1.43 6.67
C TRP A 216 -12.28 0.80 6.23
N VAL A 217 -13.05 0.21 7.18
CA VAL A 217 -14.37 -0.38 6.86
C VAL A 217 -15.37 0.68 6.47
N GLU A 218 -15.43 1.80 7.21
CA GLU A 218 -16.29 2.94 6.86
C GLU A 218 -15.93 3.51 5.49
N TRP A 219 -14.63 3.65 5.21
CA TRP A 219 -14.13 4.07 3.90
C TRP A 219 -14.59 3.16 2.78
N MET A 220 -14.43 1.85 2.92
CA MET A 220 -14.85 0.88 1.90
C MET A 220 -16.35 0.92 1.66
N ASN A 221 -17.15 1.01 2.72
CA ASN A 221 -18.60 1.13 2.57
C ASN A 221 -19.02 2.47 1.93
N ASN A 222 -18.34 3.57 2.26
CA ASN A 222 -18.57 4.87 1.63
C ASN A 222 -18.16 4.86 0.15
N LEU A 223 -17.05 4.20 -0.20
CA LEU A 223 -16.54 4.15 -1.57
C LEU A 223 -17.55 3.52 -2.54
N SER A 224 -18.41 2.62 -2.10
CA SER A 224 -19.40 1.94 -2.94
C SER A 224 -20.38 2.88 -3.66
N GLN A 225 -20.57 4.11 -3.16
CA GLN A 225 -21.50 5.10 -3.73
C GLN A 225 -20.93 5.91 -4.91
N TYR A 226 -19.66 5.75 -5.23
CA TYR A 226 -19.02 6.53 -6.31
C TYR A 226 -19.10 5.83 -7.65
N HIS A 227 -19.21 6.65 -8.72
CA HIS A 227 -19.27 6.20 -10.10
C HIS A 227 -17.89 5.82 -10.62
N VAL A 228 -16.95 6.77 -10.60
CA VAL A 228 -15.58 6.64 -11.11
C VAL A 228 -14.59 7.11 -10.05
N GLY A 229 -13.45 6.45 -9.98
CA GLY A 229 -12.26 6.91 -9.27
C GLY A 229 -11.30 7.62 -10.23
N VAL A 230 -10.63 8.67 -9.76
CA VAL A 230 -9.54 9.33 -10.50
C VAL A 230 -8.33 9.47 -9.57
N HIS A 231 -7.21 8.89 -9.94
CA HIS A 231 -5.99 8.88 -9.12
C HIS A 231 -4.73 9.08 -9.96
N MET A 232 -4.48 10.33 -10.34
CA MET A 232 -3.33 10.74 -11.16
C MET A 232 -2.05 10.86 -10.33
N MET A 233 -1.72 9.82 -9.55
CA MET A 233 -0.57 9.81 -8.65
C MET A 233 0.72 9.51 -9.42
N PRO A 234 1.69 10.44 -9.49
CA PRO A 234 2.95 10.24 -10.22
C PRO A 234 3.96 9.38 -9.44
N THR A 235 3.71 9.16 -8.16
CA THR A 235 4.59 8.38 -7.28
C THR A 235 4.25 6.91 -7.37
N HIS A 236 5.23 6.07 -7.70
CA HIS A 236 5.05 4.62 -7.64
C HIS A 236 4.93 4.15 -6.18
N ALA A 237 3.95 3.32 -5.91
CA ALA A 237 3.61 2.84 -4.57
C ALA A 237 2.76 1.56 -4.65
N ALA A 238 2.25 1.10 -3.52
CA ALA A 238 1.36 -0.06 -3.44
C ALA A 238 0.01 0.14 -4.15
N GLY A 239 -0.53 1.37 -4.17
CA GLY A 239 -1.76 1.70 -4.87
C GLY A 239 -3.03 1.22 -4.16
N THR A 240 -3.21 1.55 -2.90
CA THR A 240 -4.38 1.13 -2.10
C THR A 240 -5.69 1.67 -2.65
N PHE A 241 -5.73 2.94 -3.10
CA PHE A 241 -6.94 3.56 -3.60
C PHE A 241 -7.49 2.84 -4.84
N THR A 242 -6.64 2.58 -5.83
CA THR A 242 -7.02 1.89 -7.07
C THR A 242 -7.46 0.44 -6.81
N LEU A 243 -6.82 -0.22 -5.83
CA LEU A 243 -7.22 -1.53 -5.36
C LEU A 243 -8.62 -1.52 -4.73
N ASN A 244 -8.92 -0.52 -3.89
CA ASN A 244 -10.22 -0.37 -3.26
C ASN A 244 -11.32 -0.11 -4.31
N CYS A 245 -11.04 0.69 -5.33
CA CYS A 245 -11.94 0.90 -6.47
C CYS A 245 -12.21 -0.41 -7.21
N ALA A 246 -11.18 -1.19 -7.51
CA ALA A 246 -11.31 -2.46 -8.22
C ALA A 246 -12.16 -3.48 -7.46
N PHE A 247 -12.05 -3.54 -6.12
CA PHE A 247 -12.91 -4.37 -5.28
C PHE A 247 -14.39 -4.08 -5.50
N HIS A 248 -14.78 -2.81 -5.65
CA HIS A 248 -16.16 -2.40 -5.91
C HIS A 248 -16.56 -2.46 -7.40
N GLY A 249 -15.61 -2.76 -8.30
CA GLY A 249 -15.85 -2.62 -9.73
C GLY A 249 -16.03 -1.15 -10.15
N ILE A 250 -15.37 -0.22 -9.46
CA ILE A 250 -15.35 1.20 -9.81
C ILE A 250 -14.19 1.43 -10.79
N PRO A 251 -14.45 1.81 -12.04
CA PRO A 251 -13.41 2.19 -12.98
C PRO A 251 -12.55 3.30 -12.40
N CYS A 252 -11.21 3.17 -12.46
CA CYS A 252 -10.30 4.17 -11.92
C CYS A 252 -9.28 4.62 -12.98
N ILE A 253 -9.31 5.90 -13.34
CA ILE A 253 -8.32 6.52 -14.22
C ILE A 253 -7.09 6.90 -13.39
N GLY A 254 -5.90 6.56 -13.86
CA GLY A 254 -4.68 6.89 -13.13
C GLY A 254 -3.42 6.79 -13.96
N TYR A 255 -2.32 7.35 -13.43
CA TYR A 255 -1.01 7.21 -14.02
C TYR A 255 -0.45 5.79 -13.83
N LYS A 256 0.28 5.31 -14.84
CA LYS A 256 1.15 4.15 -14.72
C LYS A 256 2.22 4.41 -13.66
N GLY A 257 2.65 3.34 -12.98
CA GLY A 257 3.64 3.42 -11.88
C GLY A 257 3.08 2.98 -10.53
N LEU A 258 1.75 2.90 -10.39
CA LEU A 258 1.11 2.14 -9.32
C LEU A 258 0.82 0.73 -9.84
N ASP A 259 1.37 -0.30 -9.20
CA ASP A 259 1.15 -1.69 -9.65
C ASP A 259 -0.33 -2.04 -9.76
N THR A 260 -1.14 -1.64 -8.76
CA THR A 260 -2.58 -1.93 -8.74
C THR A 260 -3.35 -1.14 -9.79
N GLN A 261 -2.89 0.03 -10.21
CA GLN A 261 -3.48 0.78 -11.33
C GLN A 261 -3.29 0.00 -12.63
N GLU A 262 -2.06 -0.38 -12.93
CA GLU A 262 -1.73 -1.10 -14.17
C GLU A 262 -2.31 -2.52 -14.22
N GLU A 263 -2.29 -3.21 -13.08
CA GLU A 263 -2.77 -4.59 -12.96
C GLU A 263 -4.30 -4.69 -12.95
N LEU A 264 -5.01 -3.71 -12.37
CA LEU A 264 -6.44 -3.81 -12.14
C LEU A 264 -7.29 -2.90 -13.05
N HIS A 265 -6.70 -1.81 -13.56
CA HIS A 265 -7.38 -0.86 -14.45
C HIS A 265 -6.60 -0.65 -15.77
N PRO A 266 -6.27 -1.72 -16.52
CA PRO A 266 -5.38 -1.62 -17.68
C PRO A 266 -5.88 -0.69 -18.78
N HIS A 267 -7.21 -0.62 -19.00
CA HIS A 267 -7.84 0.27 -20.00
C HIS A 267 -7.84 1.75 -19.59
N LEU A 268 -7.59 2.05 -18.32
CA LEU A 268 -7.68 3.37 -17.72
C LEU A 268 -6.34 3.88 -17.17
N SER A 269 -5.25 3.23 -17.56
CA SER A 269 -3.88 3.55 -17.14
C SER A 269 -3.17 4.36 -18.21
N VAL A 270 -2.83 5.61 -17.90
CA VAL A 270 -2.15 6.54 -18.81
C VAL A 270 -0.69 6.77 -18.40
N ASN A 271 0.13 7.28 -19.32
CA ASN A 271 1.52 7.62 -18.98
C ASN A 271 1.56 8.83 -18.02
N ASP A 272 2.60 8.91 -17.21
CA ASP A 272 2.81 10.06 -16.32
C ASP A 272 2.82 11.38 -17.10
N GLY A 273 2.01 12.35 -16.63
CA GLY A 273 1.83 13.65 -17.28
C GLY A 273 0.87 13.67 -18.47
N ASP A 274 0.33 12.54 -18.92
CA ASP A 274 -0.59 12.50 -20.06
C ASP A 274 -2.04 12.81 -19.65
N ILE A 275 -2.24 14.07 -19.28
CA ILE A 275 -3.55 14.61 -18.85
C ILE A 275 -4.58 14.53 -19.99
N GLU A 276 -4.18 14.78 -21.25
CA GLU A 276 -5.11 14.76 -22.37
C GLU A 276 -5.69 13.37 -22.61
N GLN A 277 -4.86 12.33 -22.55
CA GLN A 277 -5.35 10.96 -22.64
C GLN A 277 -6.26 10.59 -21.46
N ALA A 278 -5.93 11.05 -20.24
CA ALA A 278 -6.77 10.81 -19.07
C ALA A 278 -8.16 11.48 -19.22
N LYS A 279 -8.20 12.73 -19.70
CA LYS A 279 -9.44 13.44 -20.00
C LYS A 279 -10.24 12.76 -21.11
N TYR A 280 -9.56 12.27 -22.15
CA TYR A 280 -10.23 11.50 -23.21
C TYR A 280 -10.92 10.27 -22.62
N LEU A 281 -10.24 9.49 -21.77
CA LEU A 281 -10.82 8.32 -21.11
C LEU A 281 -11.99 8.69 -20.17
N ALA A 282 -11.88 9.81 -19.46
CA ALA A 282 -12.97 10.34 -18.65
C ALA A 282 -14.23 10.62 -19.48
N ARG A 283 -14.07 11.32 -20.61
CA ARG A 283 -15.18 11.57 -21.56
C ARG A 283 -15.76 10.28 -22.10
N GLN A 284 -14.94 9.27 -22.43
CA GLN A 284 -15.46 7.95 -22.86
C GLN A 284 -16.28 7.27 -21.76
N LEU A 285 -15.77 7.23 -20.52
CA LEU A 285 -16.53 6.66 -19.39
C LEU A 285 -17.84 7.41 -19.11
N ALA A 286 -17.90 8.71 -19.38
CA ALA A 286 -19.09 9.52 -19.16
C ALA A 286 -20.22 9.27 -20.19
N VAL A 287 -19.90 8.91 -21.44
CA VAL A 287 -20.86 8.83 -22.53
C VAL A 287 -21.08 7.41 -23.08
N ASP A 288 -20.11 6.51 -22.91
CA ASP A 288 -20.12 5.15 -23.43
C ASP A 288 -20.38 4.14 -22.31
N SER A 289 -21.63 3.71 -22.18
CA SER A 289 -22.04 2.76 -21.14
C SER A 289 -21.45 1.36 -21.34
N GLU A 290 -21.15 0.95 -22.59
CA GLU A 290 -20.53 -0.35 -22.86
C GLU A 290 -19.08 -0.34 -22.41
N PHE A 291 -18.34 0.72 -22.75
CA PHE A 291 -16.96 0.92 -22.29
C PHE A 291 -16.87 1.00 -20.75
N TYR A 292 -17.82 1.73 -20.12
CA TYR A 292 -17.91 1.78 -18.66
C TYR A 292 -18.11 0.39 -18.06
N GLN A 293 -19.08 -0.39 -18.59
CA GLN A 293 -19.36 -1.74 -18.10
C GLN A 293 -18.17 -2.69 -18.29
N GLU A 294 -17.46 -2.60 -19.42
CA GLU A 294 -16.23 -3.35 -19.68
C GLU A 294 -15.16 -3.02 -18.64
N CYS A 295 -14.88 -1.74 -18.40
CA CYS A 295 -13.89 -1.30 -17.40
C CYS A 295 -14.27 -1.76 -15.98
N SER A 296 -15.56 -1.64 -15.63
CA SER A 296 -16.09 -2.04 -14.33
C SER A 296 -15.96 -3.54 -14.08
N SER A 297 -16.39 -4.37 -15.04
CA SER A 297 -16.28 -5.82 -14.93
C SER A 297 -14.84 -6.30 -14.93
N THR A 298 -14.01 -5.73 -15.80
CA THR A 298 -12.58 -6.06 -15.90
C THR A 298 -11.84 -5.80 -14.60
N CYS A 299 -11.99 -4.63 -14.00
CA CYS A 299 -11.26 -4.32 -12.76
C CYS A 299 -11.71 -5.22 -11.61
N ARG A 300 -12.98 -5.56 -11.52
CA ARG A 300 -13.50 -6.51 -10.53
C ARG A 300 -12.96 -7.91 -10.73
N GLU A 301 -12.96 -8.42 -11.95
CA GLU A 301 -12.42 -9.74 -12.28
C GLU A 301 -10.91 -9.83 -12.00
N LEU A 302 -10.15 -8.80 -12.36
CA LEU A 302 -8.72 -8.75 -12.10
C LEU A 302 -8.40 -8.65 -10.60
N TYR A 303 -9.22 -7.92 -9.82
CA TYR A 303 -9.11 -7.93 -8.36
C TYR A 303 -9.22 -9.35 -7.79
N GLU A 304 -10.23 -10.11 -8.21
CA GLU A 304 -10.47 -11.48 -7.72
C GLU A 304 -9.29 -12.44 -8.00
N LYS A 305 -8.56 -12.18 -9.08
CA LYS A 305 -7.37 -12.96 -9.50
C LYS A 305 -6.07 -12.44 -8.89
N SER A 306 -6.09 -11.23 -8.29
CA SER A 306 -4.89 -10.57 -7.79
C SER A 306 -4.34 -11.21 -6.52
N LEU A 307 -3.07 -10.92 -6.22
CA LEU A 307 -2.44 -11.28 -4.95
C LEU A 307 -2.97 -10.47 -3.76
N SER A 308 -3.91 -9.56 -3.98
CA SER A 308 -4.51 -8.73 -2.93
C SER A 308 -5.65 -9.44 -2.19
N THR A 309 -6.12 -10.58 -2.69
CA THR A 309 -7.10 -11.43 -2.00
C THR A 309 -6.39 -12.42 -1.08
N GLU A 310 -6.98 -12.74 0.08
CA GLU A 310 -6.38 -13.65 1.05
C GLU A 310 -6.07 -15.03 0.43
N LYS A 311 -6.99 -15.54 -0.41
CA LYS A 311 -6.84 -16.86 -1.06
C LYS A 311 -5.61 -16.96 -1.97
N ASN A 312 -5.20 -15.85 -2.60
CA ASN A 312 -4.03 -15.81 -3.49
C ASN A 312 -2.77 -15.35 -2.74
N PHE A 313 -2.92 -14.47 -1.76
CA PHE A 313 -1.83 -13.95 -0.94
C PHE A 313 -1.15 -15.05 -0.11
N ILE A 314 -1.94 -15.87 0.60
CA ILE A 314 -1.41 -16.88 1.53
C ILE A 314 -0.47 -17.87 0.81
N PRO A 315 -0.85 -18.51 -0.31
CA PRO A 315 0.06 -19.41 -1.02
C PRO A 315 1.33 -18.72 -1.52
N TYR A 316 1.19 -17.49 -2.04
CA TYR A 316 2.32 -16.70 -2.52
C TYR A 316 3.35 -16.43 -1.42
N ILE A 317 2.89 -15.88 -0.30
CA ILE A 317 3.79 -15.47 0.79
C ILE A 317 4.37 -16.69 1.54
N THR A 318 3.60 -17.77 1.67
CA THR A 318 4.07 -19.04 2.26
C THR A 318 5.27 -19.57 1.51
N LYS A 319 5.19 -19.64 0.18
CA LYS A 319 6.30 -20.13 -0.66
C LYS A 319 7.58 -19.30 -0.48
N ILE A 320 7.45 -17.99 -0.28
CA ILE A 320 8.61 -17.11 -0.04
C ILE A 320 9.27 -17.44 1.29
N PHE A 321 8.48 -17.53 2.37
CA PHE A 321 9.03 -17.83 3.70
C PHE A 321 9.61 -19.24 3.79
N GLU A 322 8.98 -20.24 3.17
CA GLU A 322 9.51 -21.61 3.09
C GLU A 322 10.86 -21.66 2.37
N GLY A 323 11.03 -20.87 1.31
CA GLY A 323 12.29 -20.79 0.57
C GLY A 323 13.43 -20.08 1.30
N LEU A 324 13.13 -19.37 2.40
CA LEU A 324 14.13 -18.61 3.17
C LEU A 324 14.69 -19.41 4.35
N LEU A 325 13.97 -20.38 4.90
CA LEU A 325 14.41 -21.27 5.99
C LEU A 325 15.25 -22.42 5.48
#